data_752c224e666434a438f30ec34aecf626
#
_entry.id   752c224e666434a438f30ec34aecf626
#
_cell.length_a   1.000
_cell.length_b   1.000
_cell.length_c   1.000
_cell.angle_alpha   90.00
_cell.angle_beta   90.00
_cell.angle_gamma   90.00
#
_symmetry.space_group_name_H-M   'P 1'
#
loop_
_entity.id
_entity.type
_entity.pdbx_description
1 polymer ?
#
loop_
_entity_poly.entity_id
_entity_poly.type
_entity_poly.pdbx_seq_one_letter_code
_entity_poly.pdbx_strand_id
1 'polypeptide(L)'
;MTRKEKAEGNECLRLHDDGNLVWLSSPALDSHKWILHGFSTRLGGVSTGETGTMNLSYPREENRDNVTENYRRIAAAIGFDPAKIVMSAQTHTVNIRQVEEDDIGSGFTKERSYANIDGLITNIPGAVLTVFSSDCVPLLIADPVHKAVGAAHSGWRGTVGDMAGYMLQEMKRAYGTSPEDVTAVLGPSICGNCYEIGPEVAEEFRSAYPSQWWPSLLREKENGKYLLDLWQACALNFARAGVLPQNIHKPDICTYCNPALLFSHRRQFGKQGNLGAFIAVREI
;
A
#
# COMPACT_ATOMS: atom_id res chain seq x y z
N MET A 1 8.71 -23.44 -4.86
CA MET A 1 8.78 -22.25 -3.99
C MET A 1 10.21 -22.18 -3.46
N THR A 2 11.05 -21.33 -4.00
CA THR A 2 12.34 -21.03 -3.39
C THR A 2 12.11 -19.95 -2.33
N ARG A 3 11.84 -20.37 -1.09
CA ARG A 3 12.04 -19.51 0.08
C ARG A 3 13.53 -19.12 0.07
N LYS A 4 13.86 -17.85 -0.19
CA LYS A 4 15.11 -17.33 0.34
C LYS A 4 14.98 -17.47 1.85
N GLU A 5 15.90 -18.21 2.47
CA GLU A 5 15.98 -18.34 3.92
C GLU A 5 16.01 -16.93 4.51
N LYS A 6 14.94 -16.60 5.24
CA LYS A 6 14.86 -15.36 6.00
C LYS A 6 15.74 -15.54 7.23
N ALA A 7 16.63 -14.59 7.47
CA ALA A 7 17.32 -14.51 8.75
C ALA A 7 16.28 -14.44 9.87
N GLU A 8 16.36 -15.35 10.84
CA GLU A 8 15.49 -15.34 12.03
C GLU A 8 15.56 -13.96 12.71
N GLY A 9 14.42 -13.27 12.83
CA GLY A 9 14.26 -12.09 13.68
C GLY A 9 13.81 -10.78 13.03
N ASN A 10 13.65 -10.67 11.70
CA ASN A 10 13.26 -9.41 11.05
C ASN A 10 12.24 -9.65 9.92
N GLU A 11 11.08 -10.21 10.26
CA GLU A 11 9.96 -10.24 9.31
C GLU A 11 9.30 -8.88 9.29
N CYS A 12 9.48 -8.11 8.18
CA CYS A 12 8.74 -6.86 7.97
C CYS A 12 7.28 -7.13 7.64
N LEU A 13 7.01 -8.26 6.97
CA LEU A 13 5.66 -8.73 6.66
C LEU A 13 5.54 -10.22 7.04
N ARG A 14 4.44 -10.54 7.74
CA ARG A 14 4.07 -11.90 8.15
C ARG A 14 3.05 -12.49 7.20
N LEU A 15 3.30 -13.70 6.72
CA LEU A 15 2.36 -14.45 5.90
C LEU A 15 1.34 -15.17 6.79
N HIS A 16 0.06 -15.05 6.45
CA HIS A 16 -1.06 -15.81 6.99
C HIS A 16 -1.61 -16.72 5.88
N ASP A 17 -1.76 -18.00 6.19
CA ASP A 17 -2.29 -19.00 5.27
C ASP A 17 -3.19 -19.95 6.07
N ASP A 18 -4.49 -19.92 5.81
CA ASP A 18 -5.49 -20.81 6.44
C ASP A 18 -5.89 -21.98 5.52
N GLY A 19 -5.17 -22.16 4.42
CA GLY A 19 -5.43 -23.18 3.39
C GLY A 19 -6.43 -22.73 2.32
N ASN A 20 -7.24 -21.72 2.57
CA ASN A 20 -8.21 -21.17 1.62
C ASN A 20 -7.81 -19.80 1.08
N LEU A 21 -7.20 -18.97 1.92
CA LEU A 21 -6.80 -17.61 1.57
C LEU A 21 -5.41 -17.32 2.14
N VAL A 22 -4.63 -16.56 1.38
CA VAL A 22 -3.29 -16.12 1.80
C VAL A 22 -3.26 -14.59 1.82
N TRP A 23 -2.82 -14.02 2.93
CA TRP A 23 -2.67 -12.58 3.10
C TRP A 23 -1.46 -12.23 3.97
N LEU A 24 -1.12 -10.95 4.07
CA LEU A 24 0.05 -10.47 4.80
C LEU A 24 -0.36 -9.43 5.85
N SER A 25 0.30 -9.46 7.01
CA SER A 25 0.25 -8.38 8.00
C SER A 25 1.65 -7.84 8.29
N SER A 26 1.72 -6.69 8.96
CA SER A 26 2.97 -6.14 9.48
C SER A 26 3.05 -6.35 10.99
N PRO A 27 4.08 -7.04 11.52
CA PRO A 27 4.29 -7.18 12.96
C PRO A 27 4.34 -5.85 13.70
N ALA A 28 4.84 -4.78 13.06
CA ALA A 28 4.87 -3.44 13.63
C ALA A 28 3.46 -2.90 13.88
N LEU A 29 2.54 -3.08 12.93
CA LEU A 29 1.13 -2.69 13.10
C LEU A 29 0.35 -3.69 13.96
N ASP A 30 0.70 -4.99 13.98
CA ASP A 30 0.10 -6.01 14.85
C ASP A 30 0.28 -5.69 16.34
N SER A 31 1.31 -4.91 16.69
CA SER A 31 1.55 -4.43 18.07
C SER A 31 0.46 -3.48 18.57
N HIS A 32 -0.21 -2.78 17.66
CA HIS A 32 -1.28 -1.84 17.94
C HIS A 32 -2.64 -2.56 17.95
N LYS A 33 -3.09 -3.06 19.10
CA LYS A 33 -4.33 -3.85 19.23
C LYS A 33 -5.62 -3.11 18.89
N TRP A 34 -5.55 -1.79 18.74
CA TRP A 34 -6.67 -0.91 18.41
C TRP A 34 -6.90 -0.75 16.89
N ILE A 35 -6.07 -1.37 16.04
CA ILE A 35 -6.25 -1.35 14.58
C ILE A 35 -6.49 -2.74 14.01
N LEU A 36 -7.09 -2.77 12.81
CA LEU A 36 -7.08 -3.87 11.86
C LEU A 36 -6.26 -3.45 10.64
N HIS A 37 -5.46 -4.34 10.07
CA HIS A 37 -4.74 -4.08 8.84
C HIS A 37 -4.38 -5.36 8.11
N GLY A 38 -4.07 -5.24 6.83
CA GLY A 38 -3.57 -6.34 6.03
C GLY A 38 -3.34 -5.96 4.58
N PHE A 39 -2.60 -6.82 3.89
CA PHE A 39 -2.37 -6.76 2.46
C PHE A 39 -2.84 -8.07 1.84
N SER A 40 -3.65 -8.00 0.78
CA SER A 40 -4.04 -9.20 0.06
C SER A 40 -2.85 -9.77 -0.72
N THR A 41 -2.93 -11.06 -1.01
CA THR A 41 -2.13 -11.70 -2.06
C THR A 41 -3.02 -11.95 -3.29
N ARG A 42 -2.52 -12.67 -4.30
CA ARG A 42 -3.33 -13.11 -5.43
C ARG A 42 -4.06 -14.44 -5.20
N LEU A 43 -3.92 -15.05 -4.01
CA LEU A 43 -4.39 -16.39 -3.69
C LEU A 43 -5.66 -16.38 -2.84
N GLY A 44 -6.56 -17.34 -3.09
CA GLY A 44 -7.75 -17.59 -2.27
C GLY A 44 -9.03 -16.87 -2.74
N GLY A 45 -9.00 -16.21 -3.89
CA GLY A 45 -10.19 -15.62 -4.51
C GLY A 45 -10.89 -16.52 -5.51
N VAL A 46 -11.86 -15.94 -6.24
CA VAL A 46 -12.71 -16.60 -7.23
C VAL A 46 -12.54 -16.07 -8.66
N SER A 47 -11.74 -15.01 -8.86
CA SER A 47 -11.40 -14.51 -10.19
C SER A 47 -10.61 -15.55 -10.98
N THR A 48 -10.67 -15.50 -12.32
CA THR A 48 -10.05 -16.48 -13.20
C THR A 48 -9.06 -15.83 -14.18
N GLY A 49 -8.33 -16.62 -14.93
CA GLY A 49 -7.40 -16.14 -15.95
C GLY A 49 -6.24 -15.35 -15.39
N GLU A 50 -5.85 -14.28 -16.08
CA GLU A 50 -4.69 -13.45 -15.72
C GLU A 50 -4.90 -12.63 -14.42
N THR A 51 -6.17 -12.35 -14.06
CA THR A 51 -6.57 -11.69 -12.82
C THR A 51 -6.80 -12.66 -11.65
N GLY A 52 -6.63 -13.99 -11.87
CA GLY A 52 -6.91 -15.01 -10.86
C GLY A 52 -5.83 -15.07 -9.77
N THR A 53 -6.26 -15.34 -8.52
CA THR A 53 -7.66 -15.60 -8.09
C THR A 53 -8.26 -14.45 -7.25
N MET A 54 -7.47 -13.73 -6.46
CA MET A 54 -7.90 -12.68 -5.51
C MET A 54 -7.75 -11.27 -6.13
N ASN A 55 -8.40 -11.03 -7.28
CA ASN A 55 -8.45 -9.69 -7.86
C ASN A 55 -9.41 -8.79 -7.07
N LEU A 56 -8.95 -7.60 -6.68
CA LEU A 56 -9.74 -6.60 -5.96
C LEU A 56 -10.06 -5.35 -6.81
N SER A 57 -9.91 -5.47 -8.13
CA SER A 57 -10.16 -4.37 -9.08
C SER A 57 -11.40 -4.63 -9.91
N TYR A 58 -12.48 -3.91 -9.66
CA TYR A 58 -13.70 -3.97 -10.48
C TYR A 58 -13.48 -3.66 -11.97
N PRO A 59 -12.66 -2.65 -12.36
CA PRO A 59 -12.41 -2.38 -13.78
C PRO A 59 -11.61 -3.45 -14.51
N ARG A 60 -10.97 -4.39 -13.80
CA ARG A 60 -10.14 -5.46 -14.37
C ARG A 60 -10.83 -6.82 -14.34
N GLU A 61 -12.10 -6.87 -14.07
CA GLU A 61 -12.88 -8.09 -13.92
C GLU A 61 -14.20 -7.97 -14.69
N GLU A 62 -14.47 -8.92 -15.57
CA GLU A 62 -15.73 -8.95 -16.33
C GLU A 62 -16.92 -9.26 -15.42
N ASN A 63 -16.76 -10.24 -14.54
CA ASN A 63 -17.77 -10.57 -13.54
C ASN A 63 -17.52 -9.83 -12.22
N ARG A 64 -18.25 -8.75 -12.01
CA ARG A 64 -18.14 -7.91 -10.81
C ARG A 64 -18.43 -8.67 -9.51
N ASP A 65 -19.24 -9.74 -9.54
CA ASP A 65 -19.56 -10.53 -8.36
C ASP A 65 -18.33 -11.27 -7.84
N ASN A 66 -17.39 -11.65 -8.72
CA ASN A 66 -16.12 -12.24 -8.31
C ASN A 66 -15.31 -11.28 -7.42
N VAL A 67 -15.23 -10.01 -7.81
CA VAL A 67 -14.52 -8.99 -7.02
C VAL A 67 -15.23 -8.76 -5.68
N THR A 68 -16.55 -8.70 -5.70
CA THR A 68 -17.36 -8.54 -4.47
C THR A 68 -17.13 -9.71 -3.51
N GLU A 69 -17.11 -10.95 -4.03
CA GLU A 69 -16.80 -12.14 -3.24
C GLU A 69 -15.36 -12.12 -2.70
N ASN A 70 -14.39 -11.68 -3.51
CA ASN A 70 -13.01 -11.53 -3.07
C ASN A 70 -12.89 -10.54 -1.91
N TYR A 71 -13.62 -9.42 -1.94
CA TYR A 71 -13.68 -8.51 -0.80
C TYR A 71 -14.29 -9.14 0.45
N ARG A 72 -15.36 -9.94 0.32
CA ARG A 72 -15.94 -10.65 1.47
C ARG A 72 -14.95 -11.61 2.10
N ARG A 73 -14.19 -12.36 1.28
CA ARG A 73 -13.18 -13.30 1.77
C ARG A 73 -12.05 -12.63 2.52
N ILE A 74 -11.45 -11.60 1.93
CA ILE A 74 -10.34 -10.89 2.58
C ILE A 74 -10.81 -10.14 3.83
N ALA A 75 -12.02 -9.59 3.82
CA ALA A 75 -12.63 -8.95 4.98
C ALA A 75 -12.81 -9.93 6.15
N ALA A 76 -13.32 -11.13 5.86
CA ALA A 76 -13.47 -12.19 6.86
C ALA A 76 -12.11 -12.63 7.45
N ALA A 77 -11.08 -12.76 6.61
CA ALA A 77 -9.74 -13.17 7.04
C ALA A 77 -9.04 -12.13 7.92
N ILE A 78 -9.17 -10.83 7.61
CA ILE A 78 -8.59 -9.73 8.40
C ILE A 78 -9.47 -9.38 9.60
N GLY A 79 -10.78 -9.60 9.50
CA GLY A 79 -11.74 -9.39 10.59
C GLY A 79 -12.43 -8.02 10.58
N PHE A 80 -12.79 -7.51 9.39
CA PHE A 80 -13.57 -6.27 9.25
C PHE A 80 -14.88 -6.49 8.46
N ASP A 81 -15.82 -5.57 8.61
CA ASP A 81 -17.05 -5.55 7.83
C ASP A 81 -16.77 -4.95 6.43
N PRO A 82 -16.98 -5.70 5.34
CA PRO A 82 -16.76 -5.17 3.99
C PRO A 82 -17.70 -4.00 3.62
N ALA A 83 -18.86 -3.87 4.28
CA ALA A 83 -19.76 -2.73 4.07
C ALA A 83 -19.15 -1.40 4.53
N LYS A 84 -18.12 -1.44 5.39
CA LYS A 84 -17.42 -0.26 5.91
C LYS A 84 -16.17 0.14 5.13
N ILE A 85 -15.91 -0.51 4.00
CA ILE A 85 -14.81 -0.17 3.10
C ILE A 85 -14.98 1.25 2.53
N VAL A 86 -13.89 2.02 2.53
CA VAL A 86 -13.75 3.29 1.83
C VAL A 86 -12.59 3.16 0.84
N MET A 87 -12.89 3.13 -0.45
CA MET A 87 -11.91 2.93 -1.52
C MET A 87 -11.33 4.26 -2.00
N SER A 88 -10.03 4.33 -2.15
CA SER A 88 -9.38 5.43 -2.87
C SER A 88 -9.84 5.52 -4.34
N ALA A 89 -9.63 6.68 -4.95
CA ALA A 89 -9.92 6.94 -6.38
C ALA A 89 -8.62 7.32 -7.11
N GLN A 90 -7.68 6.39 -7.13
CA GLN A 90 -6.27 6.56 -7.48
C GLN A 90 -6.04 6.99 -8.94
N THR A 91 -5.25 8.04 -9.11
CA THR A 91 -4.81 8.56 -10.41
C THR A 91 -3.33 8.96 -10.40
N HIS A 92 -2.55 8.43 -9.44
CA HIS A 92 -1.13 8.70 -9.22
C HIS A 92 -0.84 10.17 -8.84
N THR A 93 -1.70 10.76 -8.02
CA THR A 93 -1.55 12.09 -7.42
C THR A 93 -0.98 11.99 -6.00
N VAL A 94 -0.96 13.12 -5.29
CA VAL A 94 -0.69 13.21 -3.84
C VAL A 94 -1.90 13.72 -3.07
N ASN A 95 -3.08 13.68 -3.69
CA ASN A 95 -4.30 14.15 -3.06
C ASN A 95 -4.77 13.18 -1.99
N ILE A 96 -5.13 13.74 -0.85
CA ILE A 96 -5.55 12.99 0.34
C ILE A 96 -6.95 13.44 0.75
N ARG A 97 -7.78 12.46 1.10
CA ARG A 97 -9.11 12.70 1.65
C ARG A 97 -9.13 12.34 3.13
N GLN A 98 -9.54 13.27 3.96
CA GLN A 98 -10.04 12.98 5.30
C GLN A 98 -11.42 12.31 5.13
N VAL A 99 -11.53 11.06 5.57
CA VAL A 99 -12.75 10.25 5.48
C VAL A 99 -13.71 10.68 6.58
N GLU A 100 -14.96 10.90 6.19
CA GLU A 100 -16.08 11.24 7.07
C GLU A 100 -17.08 10.07 7.12
N GLU A 101 -18.06 10.12 8.04
CA GLU A 101 -19.10 9.08 8.18
C GLU A 101 -19.85 8.81 6.86
N ASP A 102 -20.12 9.88 6.09
CA ASP A 102 -20.76 9.78 4.78
C ASP A 102 -19.90 9.12 3.70
N ASP A 103 -18.63 8.91 3.94
CA ASP A 103 -17.76 8.17 2.99
C ASP A 103 -17.80 6.65 3.20
N ILE A 104 -18.27 6.18 4.33
CA ILE A 104 -18.31 4.75 4.64
C ILE A 104 -19.12 4.00 3.57
N GLY A 105 -18.53 2.94 3.01
CA GLY A 105 -19.09 2.17 1.91
C GLY A 105 -18.72 2.66 0.51
N SER A 106 -18.04 3.81 0.38
CA SER A 106 -17.69 4.41 -0.92
C SER A 106 -16.78 3.51 -1.76
N GLY A 107 -17.25 3.17 -2.94
CA GLY A 107 -16.58 2.28 -3.90
C GLY A 107 -16.95 0.79 -3.74
N PHE A 108 -17.60 0.40 -2.64
CA PHE A 108 -18.05 -0.98 -2.40
C PHE A 108 -19.59 -1.08 -2.36
N THR A 109 -20.25 -0.47 -1.36
CA THR A 109 -21.72 -0.52 -1.23
C THR A 109 -22.42 0.65 -1.90
N LYS A 110 -21.69 1.73 -2.16
CA LYS A 110 -22.18 2.92 -2.88
C LYS A 110 -21.10 3.50 -3.78
N GLU A 111 -21.50 4.32 -4.73
CA GLU A 111 -20.57 5.05 -5.58
C GLU A 111 -19.75 6.08 -4.78
N ARG A 112 -18.53 6.33 -5.24
CA ARG A 112 -17.68 7.38 -4.66
C ARG A 112 -18.17 8.76 -5.08
N SER A 113 -18.25 9.68 -4.14
CA SER A 113 -18.54 11.10 -4.40
C SER A 113 -17.29 11.92 -4.75
N TYR A 114 -16.11 11.28 -4.82
CA TYR A 114 -14.80 11.90 -5.03
C TYR A 114 -14.01 11.19 -6.13
N ALA A 115 -13.05 11.91 -6.71
CA ALA A 115 -12.11 11.42 -7.71
C ALA A 115 -10.70 11.96 -7.41
N ASN A 116 -9.68 11.39 -8.07
CA ASN A 116 -8.27 11.83 -7.95
C ASN A 116 -7.76 11.83 -6.50
N ILE A 117 -8.08 10.79 -5.74
CA ILE A 117 -7.66 10.61 -4.34
C ILE A 117 -6.78 9.36 -4.26
N ASP A 118 -5.51 9.54 -3.93
CA ASP A 118 -4.53 8.47 -3.77
C ASP A 118 -4.22 8.16 -2.30
N GLY A 119 -4.60 9.04 -1.37
CA GLY A 119 -4.47 8.87 0.07
C GLY A 119 -5.79 9.07 0.82
N LEU A 120 -5.98 8.29 1.89
CA LEU A 120 -7.13 8.35 2.79
C LEU A 120 -6.64 8.42 4.22
N ILE A 121 -7.26 9.23 5.06
CA ILE A 121 -6.99 9.30 6.50
C ILE A 121 -8.29 9.28 7.30
N THR A 122 -8.30 8.66 8.48
CA THR A 122 -9.47 8.64 9.37
C THR A 122 -9.07 8.35 10.82
N ASN A 123 -9.92 8.78 11.75
CA ASN A 123 -9.95 8.30 13.14
C ASN A 123 -11.33 7.70 13.50
N ILE A 124 -12.21 7.49 12.52
CA ILE A 124 -13.54 6.92 12.70
C ILE A 124 -13.42 5.42 12.92
N PRO A 125 -13.89 4.86 14.06
CA PRO A 125 -13.87 3.42 14.28
C PRO A 125 -14.68 2.67 13.22
N GLY A 126 -14.12 1.57 12.72
CA GLY A 126 -14.75 0.70 11.74
C GLY A 126 -14.59 1.16 10.29
N ALA A 127 -14.30 2.43 9.98
CA ALA A 127 -14.03 2.86 8.61
C ALA A 127 -12.76 2.20 8.07
N VAL A 128 -12.87 1.39 7.01
CA VAL A 128 -11.78 0.57 6.44
C VAL A 128 -11.18 1.27 5.23
N LEU A 129 -10.08 1.95 5.43
CA LEU A 129 -9.34 2.61 4.36
C LEU A 129 -8.72 1.55 3.43
N THR A 130 -8.99 1.68 2.13
CA THR A 130 -8.55 0.70 1.13
C THR A 130 -7.87 1.39 -0.04
N VAL A 131 -6.62 0.99 -0.31
CA VAL A 131 -5.85 1.38 -1.49
C VAL A 131 -5.41 0.16 -2.29
N PHE A 132 -5.12 0.34 -3.57
CA PHE A 132 -4.82 -0.73 -4.51
C PHE A 132 -3.42 -0.60 -5.05
N SER A 133 -2.76 -1.72 -5.30
CA SER A 133 -1.47 -1.72 -5.96
C SER A 133 -1.22 -2.99 -6.78
N SER A 134 -0.32 -2.85 -7.76
CA SER A 134 0.36 -3.92 -8.46
C SER A 134 1.69 -3.34 -8.91
N ASP A 135 2.70 -3.38 -8.03
CA ASP A 135 4.04 -2.79 -8.09
C ASP A 135 4.21 -1.44 -7.37
N CYS A 136 3.26 -0.50 -7.43
CA CYS A 136 3.32 0.72 -6.64
C CYS A 136 3.32 0.41 -5.14
N VAL A 137 3.86 1.30 -4.32
CA VAL A 137 4.00 1.10 -2.87
C VAL A 137 2.72 1.50 -2.15
N PRO A 138 1.98 0.57 -1.52
CA PRO A 138 0.94 0.92 -0.59
C PRO A 138 1.57 1.33 0.74
N LEU A 139 1.16 2.48 1.27
CA LEU A 139 1.62 3.04 2.54
C LEU A 139 0.49 2.89 3.57
N LEU A 140 0.79 2.30 4.73
CA LEU A 140 -0.12 2.26 5.88
C LEU A 140 0.52 3.02 7.04
N ILE A 141 -0.26 3.88 7.69
CA ILE A 141 0.19 4.76 8.78
C ILE A 141 -0.73 4.58 9.98
N ALA A 142 -0.15 4.47 11.18
CA ALA A 142 -0.88 4.44 12.43
C ALA A 142 -0.33 5.47 13.41
N ASP A 143 -1.22 6.33 13.93
CA ASP A 143 -0.96 7.25 15.03
C ASP A 143 -1.60 6.70 16.31
N PRO A 144 -0.81 6.13 17.24
CA PRO A 144 -1.35 5.53 18.45
C PRO A 144 -1.85 6.55 19.47
N VAL A 145 -1.39 7.81 19.38
CA VAL A 145 -1.77 8.87 20.31
C VAL A 145 -3.19 9.34 20.04
N HIS A 146 -3.48 9.67 18.77
CA HIS A 146 -4.78 10.21 18.36
C HIS A 146 -5.75 9.15 17.81
N LYS A 147 -5.34 7.85 17.82
CA LYS A 147 -6.12 6.74 17.26
C LYS A 147 -6.53 7.01 15.81
N ALA A 148 -5.62 7.56 15.02
CA ALA A 148 -5.85 7.86 13.62
C ALA A 148 -5.02 6.93 12.73
N VAL A 149 -5.56 6.61 11.55
CA VAL A 149 -4.90 5.76 10.55
C VAL A 149 -4.91 6.42 9.18
N GLY A 150 -3.95 6.02 8.35
CA GLY A 150 -3.86 6.45 6.96
C GLY A 150 -3.50 5.30 6.03
N ALA A 151 -4.01 5.35 4.80
CA ALA A 151 -3.65 4.46 3.71
C ALA A 151 -3.41 5.28 2.45
N ALA A 152 -2.29 5.06 1.74
CA ALA A 152 -2.01 5.74 0.49
C ALA A 152 -1.38 4.82 -0.55
N HIS A 153 -1.65 5.14 -1.81
CA HIS A 153 -1.00 4.57 -2.98
C HIS A 153 0.13 5.49 -3.45
N SER A 154 1.36 4.98 -3.46
CA SER A 154 2.54 5.73 -3.86
C SER A 154 3.26 5.02 -5.03
N GLY A 155 2.84 5.34 -6.26
CA GLY A 155 3.63 5.07 -7.45
C GLY A 155 4.79 6.06 -7.55
N TRP A 156 5.63 5.98 -8.61
CA TRP A 156 6.78 6.87 -8.74
C TRP A 156 6.40 8.37 -8.71
N ARG A 157 5.26 8.75 -9.31
CA ARG A 157 4.76 10.14 -9.27
C ARG A 157 4.36 10.58 -7.87
N GLY A 158 3.63 9.74 -7.14
CA GLY A 158 3.27 9.99 -5.75
C GLY A 158 4.51 10.06 -4.84
N THR A 159 5.52 9.22 -5.11
CA THR A 159 6.76 9.19 -4.35
C THR A 159 7.59 10.46 -4.58
N VAL A 160 7.79 10.89 -5.85
CA VAL A 160 8.46 12.15 -6.18
C VAL A 160 7.70 13.35 -5.64
N GLY A 161 6.36 13.32 -5.70
CA GLY A 161 5.47 14.34 -5.16
C GLY A 161 5.34 14.33 -3.64
N ASP A 162 6.11 13.49 -2.92
CA ASP A 162 6.13 13.40 -1.46
C ASP A 162 4.81 12.98 -0.80
N MET A 163 4.15 11.93 -1.33
CA MET A 163 2.91 11.38 -0.75
C MET A 163 3.00 11.16 0.77
N ALA A 164 4.14 10.66 1.27
CA ALA A 164 4.33 10.42 2.70
C ALA A 164 4.29 11.71 3.53
N GLY A 165 4.96 12.76 3.05
CA GLY A 165 4.95 14.08 3.70
C GLY A 165 3.55 14.70 3.72
N TYR A 166 2.84 14.67 2.58
CA TYR A 166 1.45 15.15 2.52
C TYR A 166 0.51 14.38 3.44
N MET A 167 0.64 13.03 3.52
CA MET A 167 -0.16 12.21 4.45
C MET A 167 0.02 12.67 5.89
N LEU A 168 1.26 12.87 6.33
CA LEU A 168 1.56 13.32 7.70
C LEU A 168 1.10 14.76 7.94
N GLN A 169 1.22 15.64 6.96
CA GLN A 169 0.72 17.00 7.03
C GLN A 169 -0.81 17.04 7.24
N GLU A 170 -1.54 16.24 6.45
CA GLU A 170 -3.00 16.14 6.58
C GLU A 170 -3.43 15.48 7.89
N MET A 171 -2.74 14.42 8.36
CA MET A 171 -2.99 13.81 9.66
C MET A 171 -2.69 14.79 10.81
N LYS A 172 -1.63 15.60 10.70
CA LYS A 172 -1.35 16.66 11.66
C LYS A 172 -2.45 17.71 11.69
N ARG A 173 -2.91 18.16 10.51
CA ARG A 173 -4.00 19.15 10.38
C ARG A 173 -5.32 18.63 10.95
N ALA A 174 -5.68 17.36 10.66
CA ALA A 174 -6.97 16.79 11.02
C ALA A 174 -7.03 16.28 12.47
N TYR A 175 -5.93 15.72 12.99
CA TYR A 175 -5.92 14.98 14.25
C TYR A 175 -4.86 15.46 15.24
N GLY A 176 -3.94 16.34 14.84
CA GLY A 176 -2.82 16.76 15.69
C GLY A 176 -1.64 15.78 15.69
N THR A 177 -1.62 14.82 14.77
CA THR A 177 -0.57 13.80 14.65
C THR A 177 0.84 14.41 14.68
N SER A 178 1.71 13.87 15.55
CA SER A 178 3.14 14.15 15.54
C SER A 178 3.88 13.05 14.77
N PRO A 179 4.71 13.39 13.77
CA PRO A 179 5.39 12.36 12.96
C PRO A 179 6.26 11.39 13.78
N GLU A 180 6.82 11.82 14.89
CA GLU A 180 7.65 11.00 15.79
C GLU A 180 6.87 9.87 16.48
N ASP A 181 5.54 10.01 16.64
CA ASP A 181 4.66 9.01 17.25
C ASP A 181 4.14 7.97 16.25
N VAL A 182 4.31 8.23 14.95
CA VAL A 182 3.72 7.44 13.89
C VAL A 182 4.49 6.15 13.64
N THR A 183 3.77 5.06 13.41
CA THR A 183 4.27 3.84 12.77
C THR A 183 3.91 3.85 11.30
N ALA A 184 4.89 3.81 10.41
CA ALA A 184 4.73 3.80 8.96
C ALA A 184 5.19 2.46 8.36
N VAL A 185 4.32 1.82 7.57
CA VAL A 185 4.60 0.55 6.93
C VAL A 185 4.43 0.67 5.42
N LEU A 186 5.43 0.25 4.69
CA LEU A 186 5.39 0.07 3.24
C LEU A 186 4.95 -1.38 2.95
N GLY A 187 3.92 -1.55 2.14
CA GLY A 187 3.42 -2.88 1.78
C GLY A 187 4.12 -3.50 0.57
N PRO A 188 3.69 -4.73 0.17
CA PRO A 188 4.26 -5.46 -0.95
C PRO A 188 4.24 -4.64 -2.23
N SER A 189 5.38 -4.51 -2.88
CA SER A 189 5.58 -3.67 -4.07
C SER A 189 6.83 -4.08 -4.85
N ILE A 190 7.13 -3.45 -5.96
CA ILE A 190 8.31 -3.79 -6.77
C ILE A 190 9.60 -3.32 -6.09
N CYS A 191 10.61 -4.18 -6.01
CA CYS A 191 11.90 -3.82 -5.39
C CYS A 191 12.81 -3.06 -6.37
N GLY A 192 13.80 -2.37 -5.81
CA GLY A 192 14.78 -1.60 -6.57
C GLY A 192 15.63 -2.41 -7.56
N ASN A 193 15.70 -3.74 -7.42
CA ASN A 193 16.38 -4.60 -8.39
C ASN A 193 15.51 -4.98 -9.60
N CYS A 194 14.20 -4.75 -9.52
CA CYS A 194 13.24 -5.12 -10.57
C CYS A 194 12.59 -3.91 -11.27
N TYR A 195 12.67 -2.72 -10.66
CA TYR A 195 12.00 -1.55 -11.18
C TYR A 195 12.89 -0.73 -12.12
N GLU A 196 12.95 -1.16 -13.38
CA GLU A 196 13.65 -0.42 -14.45
C GLU A 196 12.79 0.76 -14.93
N ILE A 197 13.42 1.93 -15.04
CA ILE A 197 12.82 3.20 -15.48
C ILE A 197 13.66 3.84 -16.58
N GLY A 198 13.09 4.78 -17.33
CA GLY A 198 13.79 5.62 -18.28
C GLY A 198 14.55 6.78 -17.62
N PRO A 199 15.43 7.45 -18.37
CA PRO A 199 16.19 8.60 -17.87
C PRO A 199 15.29 9.77 -17.46
N GLU A 200 14.12 9.94 -18.09
CA GLU A 200 13.14 10.99 -17.77
C GLU A 200 12.60 10.85 -16.34
N VAL A 201 12.32 9.62 -15.90
CA VAL A 201 11.88 9.37 -14.51
C VAL A 201 13.05 9.51 -13.53
N ALA A 202 14.25 9.09 -13.93
CA ALA A 202 15.44 9.25 -13.09
C ALA A 202 15.74 10.74 -12.81
N GLU A 203 15.52 11.61 -13.80
CA GLU A 203 15.71 13.06 -13.64
C GLU A 203 14.70 13.68 -12.69
N GLU A 204 13.44 13.24 -12.68
CA GLU A 204 12.45 13.65 -11.69
C GLU A 204 12.93 13.34 -10.26
N PHE A 205 13.50 12.14 -10.03
CA PHE A 205 14.09 11.78 -8.74
C PHE A 205 15.32 12.60 -8.39
N ARG A 206 16.20 12.91 -9.36
CA ARG A 206 17.35 13.79 -9.12
C ARG A 206 16.93 15.20 -8.73
N SER A 207 15.87 15.71 -9.36
CA SER A 207 15.35 17.04 -9.07
C SER A 207 14.67 17.11 -7.70
N ALA A 208 14.00 16.04 -7.26
CA ALA A 208 13.24 16.01 -6.01
C ALA A 208 14.09 15.67 -4.77
N TYR A 209 15.24 15.00 -4.95
CA TYR A 209 16.06 14.50 -3.85
C TYR A 209 17.47 15.07 -3.86
N PRO A 210 18.07 15.39 -2.68
CA PRO A 210 19.47 15.80 -2.55
C PRO A 210 20.43 14.79 -3.17
N SER A 211 21.49 15.28 -3.83
CA SER A 211 22.44 14.45 -4.60
C SER A 211 23.11 13.34 -3.77
N GLN A 212 23.29 13.54 -2.47
CA GLN A 212 23.84 12.52 -1.57
C GLN A 212 22.94 11.26 -1.44
N TRP A 213 21.66 11.35 -1.81
CA TRP A 213 20.74 10.22 -1.74
C TRP A 213 20.62 9.45 -3.07
N TRP A 214 21.04 10.05 -4.20
CA TRP A 214 20.92 9.40 -5.51
C TRP A 214 21.52 8.00 -5.57
N PRO A 215 22.71 7.71 -4.99
CA PRO A 215 23.28 6.37 -5.04
C PRO A 215 22.42 5.31 -4.33
N SER A 216 21.58 5.70 -3.37
CA SER A 216 20.65 4.79 -2.68
C SER A 216 19.32 4.62 -3.41
N LEU A 217 18.98 5.53 -4.33
CA LEU A 217 17.71 5.57 -5.04
C LEU A 217 17.84 5.03 -6.47
N LEU A 218 18.94 5.36 -7.16
CA LEU A 218 19.11 5.16 -8.60
C LEU A 218 20.40 4.39 -8.86
N ARG A 219 20.27 3.35 -9.68
CA ARG A 219 21.42 2.62 -10.21
C ARG A 219 21.35 2.60 -11.73
N GLU A 220 22.33 3.21 -12.39
CA GLU A 220 22.44 3.26 -13.84
C GLU A 220 22.76 1.87 -14.40
N LYS A 221 22.20 1.57 -15.58
CA LYS A 221 22.42 0.37 -16.35
C LYS A 221 23.17 0.69 -17.65
N GLU A 222 23.87 -0.28 -18.21
CA GLU A 222 24.63 -0.15 -19.47
C GLU A 222 23.78 0.30 -20.68
N ASN A 223 22.46 0.04 -20.65
CA ASN A 223 21.50 0.42 -21.69
C ASN A 223 20.96 1.85 -21.55
N GLY A 224 21.54 2.69 -20.69
CA GLY A 224 21.10 4.06 -20.43
C GLY A 224 19.81 4.20 -19.62
N LYS A 225 19.28 3.09 -19.12
CA LYS A 225 18.16 3.08 -18.18
C LYS A 225 18.64 3.01 -16.73
N TYR A 226 17.72 3.10 -15.80
CA TYR A 226 18.00 3.09 -14.36
C TYR A 226 17.17 2.05 -13.65
N LEU A 227 17.68 1.54 -12.54
CA LEU A 227 16.90 0.84 -11.53
C LEU A 227 16.60 1.82 -10.41
N LEU A 228 15.33 1.91 -10.03
CA LEU A 228 14.83 2.83 -9.01
C LEU A 228 14.34 2.05 -7.78
N ASP A 229 14.83 2.44 -6.60
CA ASP A 229 14.35 1.91 -5.32
C ASP A 229 13.26 2.81 -4.72
N LEU A 230 11.98 2.45 -5.01
CA LEU A 230 10.82 3.14 -4.46
C LEU A 230 10.68 2.91 -2.94
N TRP A 231 11.13 1.77 -2.43
CA TRP A 231 11.08 1.51 -0.98
C TRP A 231 11.97 2.48 -0.22
N GLN A 232 13.18 2.66 -0.73
CA GLN A 232 14.11 3.62 -0.14
C GLN A 232 13.59 5.05 -0.28
N ALA A 233 13.04 5.43 -1.44
CA ALA A 233 12.50 6.77 -1.66
C ALA A 233 11.32 7.09 -0.72
N CYS A 234 10.35 6.19 -0.57
CA CYS A 234 9.24 6.35 0.38
C CYS A 234 9.74 6.43 1.84
N ALA A 235 10.74 5.60 2.22
CA ALA A 235 11.31 5.63 3.56
C ALA A 235 12.02 6.98 3.85
N LEU A 236 12.74 7.53 2.85
CA LEU A 236 13.36 8.86 2.96
C LEU A 236 12.31 9.97 3.10
N ASN A 237 11.19 9.88 2.38
CA ASN A 237 10.09 10.85 2.50
C ASN A 237 9.49 10.83 3.91
N PHE A 238 9.24 9.65 4.49
CA PHE A 238 8.80 9.56 5.89
C PHE A 238 9.82 10.14 6.87
N ALA A 239 11.10 9.82 6.70
CA ALA A 239 12.16 10.35 7.55
C ALA A 239 12.28 11.88 7.45
N ARG A 240 12.17 12.45 6.22
CA ARG A 240 12.13 13.92 6.00
C ARG A 240 10.95 14.57 6.70
N ALA A 241 9.80 13.90 6.72
CA ALA A 241 8.60 14.38 7.39
C ALA A 241 8.65 14.24 8.92
N GLY A 242 9.72 13.62 9.48
CA GLY A 242 9.96 13.53 10.91
C GLY A 242 9.61 12.18 11.56
N VAL A 243 9.22 11.17 10.77
CA VAL A 243 9.02 9.81 11.32
C VAL A 243 10.36 9.24 11.74
N LEU A 244 10.42 8.70 12.95
CA LEU A 244 11.64 8.11 13.50
C LEU A 244 12.06 6.89 12.67
N PRO A 245 13.35 6.69 12.35
CA PRO A 245 13.82 5.60 11.48
C PRO A 245 13.38 4.20 11.94
N GLN A 246 13.31 3.96 13.24
CA GLN A 246 12.86 2.68 13.81
C GLN A 246 11.35 2.42 13.62
N ASN A 247 10.57 3.45 13.29
CA ASN A 247 9.13 3.39 13.06
C ASN A 247 8.79 3.29 11.56
N ILE A 248 9.81 3.24 10.66
CA ILE A 248 9.63 3.11 9.22
C ILE A 248 9.96 1.68 8.81
N HIS A 249 8.95 0.91 8.42
CA HIS A 249 9.07 -0.50 8.09
C HIS A 249 8.95 -0.73 6.58
N LYS A 250 10.08 -1.09 5.95
CA LYS A 250 10.13 -1.40 4.52
C LYS A 250 9.69 -2.85 4.26
N PRO A 251 9.07 -3.17 3.10
CA PRO A 251 8.69 -4.53 2.79
C PRO A 251 9.91 -5.38 2.49
N ASP A 252 9.76 -6.69 2.68
CA ASP A 252 10.76 -7.70 2.32
C ASP A 252 10.27 -8.61 1.16
N ILE A 253 9.10 -8.31 0.60
CA ILE A 253 8.45 -9.10 -0.45
C ILE A 253 8.22 -8.22 -1.69
N CYS A 254 8.84 -8.63 -2.83
CA CYS A 254 8.70 -7.95 -4.11
C CYS A 254 7.60 -8.60 -4.96
N THR A 255 6.70 -7.78 -5.51
CA THR A 255 5.62 -8.23 -6.41
C THR A 255 6.16 -8.92 -7.66
N TYR A 256 7.18 -8.35 -8.30
CA TYR A 256 7.78 -8.93 -9.51
C TYR A 256 8.51 -10.26 -9.23
N CYS A 257 9.22 -10.37 -8.11
CA CYS A 257 9.97 -11.58 -7.75
C CYS A 257 9.07 -12.75 -7.30
N ASN A 258 7.85 -12.46 -6.84
CA ASN A 258 6.94 -13.45 -6.27
C ASN A 258 5.62 -13.58 -7.06
N PRO A 259 5.64 -13.94 -8.35
CA PRO A 259 4.45 -13.98 -9.21
C PRO A 259 3.42 -15.06 -8.81
N ALA A 260 3.85 -16.08 -8.06
CA ALA A 260 2.94 -17.09 -7.53
C ALA A 260 2.12 -16.56 -6.34
N LEU A 261 2.58 -15.51 -5.68
CA LEU A 261 1.97 -14.94 -4.48
C LEU A 261 1.30 -13.57 -4.74
N LEU A 262 1.86 -12.77 -5.65
CA LEU A 262 1.47 -11.36 -5.83
C LEU A 262 1.24 -11.03 -7.31
N PHE A 263 0.33 -10.10 -7.58
CA PHE A 263 0.21 -9.49 -8.90
C PHE A 263 1.32 -8.46 -9.12
N SER A 264 1.82 -8.39 -10.37
CA SER A 264 2.82 -7.39 -10.78
C SER A 264 2.46 -6.82 -12.14
N HIS A 265 2.27 -5.51 -12.22
CA HIS A 265 2.01 -4.77 -13.45
C HIS A 265 3.17 -4.93 -14.45
N ARG A 266 4.39 -4.79 -13.98
CA ARG A 266 5.60 -4.91 -14.78
C ARG A 266 5.76 -6.31 -15.37
N ARG A 267 5.45 -7.35 -14.58
CA ARG A 267 5.62 -8.74 -15.02
C ARG A 267 4.51 -9.22 -15.95
N GLN A 268 3.28 -8.75 -15.73
CA GLN A 268 2.08 -9.19 -16.48
C GLN A 268 1.66 -8.17 -17.55
N PHE A 269 2.50 -7.17 -17.84
CA PHE A 269 2.28 -6.20 -18.90
C PHE A 269 0.90 -5.51 -18.86
N GLY A 270 0.42 -5.21 -17.65
CA GLY A 270 -0.85 -4.50 -17.45
C GLY A 270 -2.10 -5.38 -17.40
N LYS A 271 -1.99 -6.70 -17.57
CA LYS A 271 -3.12 -7.64 -17.60
C LYS A 271 -3.47 -8.27 -16.25
N GLN A 272 -2.74 -7.91 -15.20
CA GLN A 272 -2.91 -8.46 -13.85
C GLN A 272 -4.17 -7.93 -13.14
N GLY A 273 -4.58 -8.64 -12.06
CA GLY A 273 -5.46 -8.11 -11.03
C GLY A 273 -4.76 -7.08 -10.13
N ASN A 274 -5.49 -6.50 -9.18
CA ASN A 274 -4.94 -5.61 -8.17
C ASN A 274 -4.97 -6.25 -6.78
N LEU A 275 -3.90 -5.99 -6.02
CA LEU A 275 -3.80 -6.26 -4.60
C LEU A 275 -4.47 -5.11 -3.82
N GLY A 276 -5.01 -5.41 -2.63
CA GLY A 276 -5.55 -4.43 -1.69
C GLY A 276 -4.67 -4.29 -0.46
N ALA A 277 -4.55 -3.07 0.04
CA ALA A 277 -4.02 -2.76 1.36
C ALA A 277 -5.11 -2.10 2.19
N PHE A 278 -5.30 -2.57 3.42
CA PHE A 278 -6.40 -2.23 4.31
C PHE A 278 -5.87 -1.78 5.67
N ILE A 279 -6.48 -0.74 6.23
CA ILE A 279 -6.27 -0.34 7.62
C ILE A 279 -7.54 0.31 8.18
N ALA A 280 -7.84 0.03 9.44
CA ALA A 280 -8.99 0.59 10.14
C ALA A 280 -8.71 0.73 11.64
N VAL A 281 -9.34 1.70 12.29
CA VAL A 281 -9.48 1.75 13.75
C VAL A 281 -10.54 0.71 14.14
N ARG A 282 -10.25 -0.18 15.12
CA ARG A 282 -11.21 -1.16 15.59
C ARG A 282 -12.40 -0.47 16.24
N GLU A 283 -13.59 -1.02 16.02
CA GLU A 283 -14.75 -0.74 16.88
C GLU A 283 -14.52 -1.41 18.25
N ILE A 284 -14.79 -0.68 19.32
CA ILE A 284 -14.67 -1.14 20.70
C ILE A 284 -15.96 -1.88 21.08
#